data_92984eeb5daf8fe1c95989c3ceda622a
#
_entry.id   92984eeb5daf8fe1c95989c3ceda622a
#
_cell.length_a   1.000
_cell.length_b   1.000
_cell.length_c   1.000
_cell.angle_alpha   90.00
_cell.angle_beta   90.00
_cell.angle_gamma   90.00
#
_symmetry.space_group_name_H-M   'P 1'
#
loop_
_entity.id
_entity.type
_entity.pdbx_description
1 polymer ?
#
loop_
_entity_poly.entity_id
_entity_poly.type
_entity_poly.pdbx_seq_one_letter_code
_entity_poly.pdbx_strand_id
1 'polypeptide(L)'
;MAKKKFQKDSIITEIINGTEQFGKLIQDHLSREKKNDHHFIKAFQNQLCDFLNNHTNYTWTTEQKPKYRTEGDSIDILGVCPGFPDYIIEIDATRGDQVAKKLFSRIALWGIVKDSTVKYVALLYPNTQVGGKAESEKFVRLGNSILKRLNSKSSCVGIYHDGIDTELWDFNQQSVFVITNQYGDKECVQSMTQCAMAVIKNYIARNNITDYSGVQKAFKKFVDDKKGPSRYKYLRTIGGKKIHVYTQWREYGNGANWIKFVNLCKAKGYSIQKIWK
;
A
#
# COMPACT_ATOMS: atom_id res chain seq x y z
N MET A 1 16.67 21.36 15.23
CA MET A 1 15.54 20.42 15.34
C MET A 1 15.91 19.11 14.68
N ALA A 2 16.07 18.04 15.47
CA ALA A 2 16.44 16.72 14.96
C ALA A 2 15.30 16.16 14.08
N LYS A 3 15.63 15.80 12.83
CA LYS A 3 14.69 15.08 11.94
C LYS A 3 14.34 13.75 12.61
N LYS A 4 13.11 13.60 13.12
CA LYS A 4 12.59 12.29 13.50
C LYS A 4 12.65 11.41 12.26
N LYS A 5 13.63 10.48 12.20
CA LYS A 5 13.59 9.35 11.28
C LYS A 5 12.32 8.58 11.63
N PHE A 6 11.37 8.52 10.70
CA PHE A 6 10.23 7.61 10.84
C PHE A 6 10.79 6.19 10.90
N GLN A 7 10.71 5.60 12.07
CA GLN A 7 11.12 4.23 12.28
C GLN A 7 10.07 3.37 11.58
N LYS A 8 10.50 2.63 10.57
CA LYS A 8 9.68 1.60 9.92
C LYS A 8 9.17 0.68 11.04
N ASP A 9 7.90 0.30 11.01
CA ASP A 9 7.33 -0.58 12.04
C ASP A 9 8.17 -1.86 12.11
N SER A 10 8.95 -2.02 13.18
CA SER A 10 9.90 -3.12 13.32
C SER A 10 9.18 -4.48 13.32
N ILE A 11 7.97 -4.55 13.88
CA ILE A 11 7.19 -5.79 13.94
C ILE A 11 6.69 -6.20 12.54
N ILE A 12 6.21 -5.25 11.73
CA ILE A 12 5.84 -5.53 10.33
C ILE A 12 7.06 -6.01 9.54
N THR A 13 8.24 -5.47 9.83
CA THR A 13 9.47 -5.93 9.19
C THR A 13 9.79 -7.37 9.58
N GLU A 14 9.64 -7.76 10.84
CA GLU A 14 9.86 -9.14 11.27
C GLU A 14 8.79 -10.10 10.71
N ILE A 15 7.54 -9.67 10.57
CA ILE A 15 6.51 -10.48 9.89
C ILE A 15 6.90 -10.73 8.43
N ILE A 16 7.43 -9.73 7.73
CA ILE A 16 7.94 -9.88 6.35
C ILE A 16 9.12 -10.86 6.32
N ASN A 17 10.12 -10.66 7.18
CA ASN A 17 11.30 -11.52 7.25
C ASN A 17 10.92 -12.99 7.50
N GLY A 18 10.01 -13.25 8.45
CA GLY A 18 9.48 -14.58 8.71
C GLY A 18 8.70 -15.15 7.53
N THR A 19 7.89 -14.31 6.86
CA THR A 19 7.15 -14.73 5.66
C THR A 19 8.10 -15.14 4.53
N GLU A 20 9.15 -14.39 4.29
CA GLU A 20 10.18 -14.70 3.28
C GLU A 20 10.96 -15.97 3.65
N GLN A 21 11.33 -16.14 4.93
CA GLN A 21 12.02 -17.34 5.38
C GLN A 21 11.22 -18.61 5.11
N PHE A 22 9.89 -18.56 5.23
CA PHE A 22 9.00 -19.70 5.03
C PHE A 22 8.26 -19.67 3.68
N GLY A 23 8.65 -18.80 2.76
CA GLY A 23 8.03 -18.66 1.42
C GLY A 23 8.02 -19.94 0.61
N LYS A 24 8.97 -20.86 0.87
CA LYS A 24 8.98 -22.19 0.24
C LYS A 24 7.71 -23.01 0.55
N LEU A 25 7.11 -22.86 1.72
CA LEU A 25 5.84 -23.55 2.03
C LEU A 25 4.72 -23.04 1.12
N ILE A 26 4.69 -21.75 0.84
CA ILE A 26 3.72 -21.13 -0.08
C ILE A 26 3.98 -21.65 -1.52
N GLN A 27 5.23 -21.67 -1.95
CA GLN A 27 5.61 -22.17 -3.28
C GLN A 27 5.25 -23.63 -3.46
N ASP A 28 5.55 -24.49 -2.47
CA ASP A 28 5.22 -25.90 -2.47
C ASP A 28 3.70 -26.12 -2.48
N HIS A 29 2.93 -25.30 -1.74
CA HIS A 29 1.48 -25.35 -1.75
C HIS A 29 0.91 -24.96 -3.13
N LEU A 30 1.43 -23.91 -3.76
CA LEU A 30 0.97 -23.46 -5.06
C LEU A 30 1.29 -24.45 -6.18
N SER A 31 2.34 -25.27 -6.06
CA SER A 31 2.75 -26.26 -7.05
C SER A 31 1.95 -27.58 -7.00
N ARG A 32 1.14 -27.79 -5.96
CA ARG A 32 0.38 -29.06 -5.79
C ARG A 32 -0.86 -29.09 -6.68
N GLU A 33 -1.14 -30.25 -7.30
CA GLU A 33 -2.37 -30.50 -8.06
C GLU A 33 -3.62 -30.44 -7.16
N LYS A 34 -3.56 -31.08 -5.98
CA LYS A 34 -4.62 -31.04 -4.96
C LYS A 34 -4.16 -30.17 -3.79
N LYS A 35 -4.79 -29.02 -3.63
CA LYS A 35 -4.48 -28.07 -2.57
C LYS A 35 -5.22 -28.46 -1.28
N ASN A 36 -4.46 -28.70 -0.23
CA ASN A 36 -4.99 -28.81 1.12
C ASN A 36 -4.58 -27.56 1.90
N ASP A 37 -5.42 -26.53 1.82
CA ASP A 37 -5.15 -25.23 2.43
C ASP A 37 -5.00 -25.31 3.95
N HIS A 38 -5.77 -26.20 4.60
CA HIS A 38 -5.75 -26.32 6.06
C HIS A 38 -4.37 -26.80 6.59
N HIS A 39 -3.80 -27.84 5.99
CA HIS A 39 -2.48 -28.34 6.41
C HIS A 39 -1.37 -27.34 6.14
N PHE A 40 -1.43 -26.70 4.98
CA PHE A 40 -0.48 -25.66 4.62
C PHE A 40 -0.57 -24.48 5.59
N ILE A 41 -1.77 -23.93 5.81
CA ILE A 41 -1.98 -22.76 6.69
C ILE A 41 -1.47 -23.08 8.09
N LYS A 42 -1.82 -24.22 8.66
CA LYS A 42 -1.40 -24.62 10.00
C LYS A 42 0.14 -24.73 10.13
N ALA A 43 0.80 -25.33 9.13
CA ALA A 43 2.26 -25.44 9.14
C ALA A 43 2.91 -24.05 9.05
N PHE A 44 2.41 -23.19 8.18
CA PHE A 44 2.92 -21.84 8.01
C PHE A 44 2.66 -20.96 9.25
N GLN A 45 1.45 -21.02 9.85
CA GLN A 45 1.12 -20.35 11.10
C GLN A 45 2.10 -20.69 12.21
N ASN A 46 2.36 -21.98 12.44
CA ASN A 46 3.23 -22.42 13.52
C ASN A 46 4.67 -21.94 13.32
N GLN A 47 5.22 -22.09 12.11
CA GLN A 47 6.59 -21.67 11.82
C GLN A 47 6.76 -20.14 11.92
N LEU A 48 5.79 -19.38 11.40
CA LEU A 48 5.80 -17.92 11.51
C LEU A 48 5.65 -17.47 12.97
N CYS A 49 4.76 -18.11 13.74
CA CYS A 49 4.56 -17.82 15.15
C CYS A 49 5.84 -18.07 15.98
N ASP A 50 6.51 -19.22 15.76
CA ASP A 50 7.77 -19.55 16.42
C ASP A 50 8.88 -18.56 16.06
N PHE A 51 8.98 -18.21 14.78
CA PHE A 51 9.91 -17.18 14.33
C PHE A 51 9.69 -15.85 15.06
N LEU A 52 8.45 -15.36 15.10
CA LEU A 52 8.10 -14.09 15.73
C LEU A 52 8.35 -14.08 17.23
N ASN A 53 8.10 -15.20 17.92
CA ASN A 53 8.43 -15.35 19.34
C ASN A 53 9.95 -15.26 19.61
N ASN A 54 10.78 -15.70 18.67
CA ASN A 54 12.22 -15.67 18.80
C ASN A 54 12.84 -14.31 18.38
N HIS A 55 12.15 -13.49 17.58
CA HIS A 55 12.72 -12.28 16.99
C HIS A 55 12.05 -10.98 17.47
N THR A 56 11.01 -11.07 18.31
CA THR A 56 10.29 -9.89 18.83
C THR A 56 10.06 -10.00 20.33
N ASN A 57 9.74 -8.88 20.96
CA ASN A 57 9.35 -8.84 22.39
C ASN A 57 7.85 -9.09 22.61
N TYR A 58 7.12 -9.54 21.58
CA TYR A 58 5.73 -9.91 21.65
C TYR A 58 5.57 -11.38 22.05
N THR A 59 4.49 -11.70 22.74
CA THR A 59 4.05 -13.07 22.92
C THR A 59 3.10 -13.42 21.79
N TRP A 60 3.48 -14.36 20.94
CA TRP A 60 2.72 -14.79 19.78
C TRP A 60 2.08 -16.15 20.04
N THR A 61 0.82 -16.26 19.62
CA THR A 61 0.02 -17.50 19.78
C THR A 61 -0.80 -17.74 18.51
N THR A 62 -1.04 -19.02 18.19
CA THR A 62 -1.88 -19.41 17.06
C THR A 62 -3.28 -19.83 17.52
N GLU A 63 -4.26 -19.78 16.61
CA GLU A 63 -5.63 -20.28 16.80
C GLU A 63 -6.34 -19.69 18.04
N GLN A 64 -6.10 -18.40 18.33
CA GLN A 64 -6.72 -17.75 19.49
C GLN A 64 -8.21 -17.51 19.25
N LYS A 65 -9.06 -18.07 20.11
CA LYS A 65 -10.50 -17.82 20.12
C LYS A 65 -10.79 -16.57 20.96
N PRO A 66 -11.41 -15.54 20.39
CA PRO A 66 -11.87 -14.40 21.17
C PRO A 66 -12.85 -14.86 22.25
N LYS A 67 -12.68 -14.43 23.49
CA LYS A 67 -13.47 -14.87 24.68
C LYS A 67 -14.99 -14.70 24.54
N TYR A 68 -15.45 -13.97 23.53
CA TYR A 68 -16.86 -13.62 23.32
C TYR A 68 -17.49 -14.33 22.13
N ARG A 69 -16.83 -15.37 21.58
CA ARG A 69 -17.39 -16.16 20.48
C ARG A 69 -17.76 -17.54 20.94
N THR A 70 -18.99 -17.91 20.64
CA THR A 70 -19.54 -19.24 20.90
C THR A 70 -19.14 -20.26 19.84
N GLU A 71 -18.72 -19.83 18.64
CA GLU A 71 -18.42 -20.73 17.51
C GLU A 71 -17.26 -20.28 16.62
N GLY A 72 -16.37 -21.20 16.35
CA GLY A 72 -15.66 -21.53 15.11
C GLY A 72 -14.57 -20.57 14.57
N ASP A 73 -14.56 -19.29 14.85
CA ASP A 73 -13.63 -18.34 14.23
C ASP A 73 -12.46 -18.02 15.16
N SER A 74 -11.31 -18.61 14.91
CA SER A 74 -10.05 -18.28 15.57
C SER A 74 -9.27 -17.21 14.81
N ILE A 75 -8.43 -16.46 15.53
CA ILE A 75 -7.40 -15.59 14.95
C ILE A 75 -6.22 -16.50 14.58
N ASP A 76 -5.77 -16.41 13.34
CA ASP A 76 -4.68 -17.26 12.85
C ASP A 76 -3.41 -17.09 13.68
N ILE A 77 -2.92 -15.86 13.85
CA ILE A 77 -1.79 -15.53 14.74
C ILE A 77 -2.09 -14.23 15.48
N LEU A 78 -1.94 -14.25 16.79
CA LEU A 78 -2.11 -13.09 17.67
C LEU A 78 -0.79 -12.76 18.37
N GLY A 79 -0.35 -11.51 18.27
CA GLY A 79 0.79 -10.96 18.99
C GLY A 79 0.36 -9.94 20.03
N VAL A 80 0.73 -10.13 21.28
CA VAL A 80 0.39 -9.25 22.40
C VAL A 80 1.66 -8.81 23.14
N CYS A 81 1.76 -7.50 23.41
CA CYS A 81 2.80 -6.93 24.25
C CYS A 81 2.20 -5.83 25.14
N PRO A 82 2.31 -5.91 26.48
CA PRO A 82 1.73 -4.91 27.38
C PRO A 82 2.18 -3.49 27.05
N GLY A 83 1.21 -2.56 26.91
CA GLY A 83 1.48 -1.16 26.58
C GLY A 83 1.71 -0.85 25.09
N PHE A 84 1.64 -1.84 24.22
CA PHE A 84 1.79 -1.71 22.78
C PHE A 84 0.54 -2.20 22.04
N PRO A 85 0.37 -1.83 20.75
CA PRO A 85 -0.73 -2.34 19.93
C PRO A 85 -0.70 -3.86 19.81
N ASP A 86 -1.85 -4.52 19.85
CA ASP A 86 -1.96 -5.94 19.52
C ASP A 86 -1.86 -6.16 18.00
N TYR A 87 -1.18 -7.22 17.58
CA TYR A 87 -1.09 -7.62 16.17
C TYR A 87 -2.00 -8.81 15.91
N ILE A 88 -2.84 -8.70 14.89
CA ILE A 88 -3.68 -9.79 14.40
C ILE A 88 -3.24 -10.10 12.98
N ILE A 89 -2.71 -11.30 12.75
CA ILE A 89 -2.33 -11.79 11.43
C ILE A 89 -3.37 -12.82 10.99
N GLU A 90 -3.98 -12.60 9.83
CA GLU A 90 -4.87 -13.56 9.17
C GLU A 90 -4.23 -13.98 7.85
N ILE A 91 -4.13 -15.30 7.65
CA ILE A 91 -3.46 -15.92 6.51
C ILE A 91 -4.52 -16.45 5.54
N ASP A 92 -4.60 -15.87 4.36
CA ASP A 92 -5.63 -16.20 3.38
C ASP A 92 -5.09 -16.24 1.95
N ALA A 93 -5.75 -17.00 1.09
CA ALA A 93 -5.66 -16.78 -0.35
C ALA A 93 -6.16 -15.37 -0.71
N THR A 94 -5.80 -14.86 -1.88
CA THR A 94 -6.21 -13.51 -2.34
C THR A 94 -7.72 -13.42 -2.61
N ARG A 95 -8.50 -13.39 -1.54
CA ARG A 95 -9.96 -13.23 -1.55
C ARG A 95 -10.34 -11.92 -0.87
N GLY A 96 -10.68 -10.92 -1.66
CA GLY A 96 -11.02 -9.60 -1.16
C GLY A 96 -12.18 -9.59 -0.15
N ASP A 97 -13.20 -10.40 -0.36
CA ASP A 97 -14.35 -10.56 0.56
C ASP A 97 -13.92 -11.03 1.96
N GLN A 98 -12.96 -11.96 2.04
CA GLN A 98 -12.45 -12.46 3.32
C GLN A 98 -11.61 -11.39 4.04
N VAL A 99 -10.76 -10.67 3.31
CA VAL A 99 -9.98 -9.55 3.88
C VAL A 99 -10.90 -8.55 4.57
N ALA A 100 -11.97 -8.09 3.90
CA ALA A 100 -12.91 -7.15 4.49
C ALA A 100 -13.66 -7.74 5.68
N LYS A 101 -14.20 -8.95 5.55
CA LYS A 101 -14.97 -9.63 6.60
C LYS A 101 -14.13 -9.84 7.86
N LYS A 102 -12.92 -10.37 7.72
CA LYS A 102 -12.02 -10.65 8.85
C LYS A 102 -11.52 -9.33 9.47
N LEU A 103 -11.11 -8.35 8.68
CA LEU A 103 -10.67 -7.05 9.18
C LEU A 103 -11.70 -6.44 10.13
N PHE A 104 -12.95 -6.30 9.69
CA PHE A 104 -13.98 -5.66 10.51
C PHE A 104 -14.36 -6.52 11.72
N SER A 105 -14.49 -7.82 11.56
CA SER A 105 -14.80 -8.70 12.67
C SER A 105 -13.70 -8.70 13.75
N ARG A 106 -12.42 -8.68 13.36
CA ARG A 106 -11.31 -8.68 14.29
C ARG A 106 -11.14 -7.34 14.99
N ILE A 107 -11.20 -6.24 14.26
CA ILE A 107 -11.10 -4.90 14.86
C ILE A 107 -12.30 -4.60 15.75
N ALA A 108 -13.51 -4.94 15.32
CA ALA A 108 -14.70 -4.72 16.13
C ALA A 108 -14.72 -5.58 17.40
N LEU A 109 -14.38 -6.87 17.28
CA LEU A 109 -14.43 -7.79 18.41
C LEU A 109 -13.23 -7.65 19.35
N TRP A 110 -12.04 -7.41 18.80
CA TRP A 110 -10.83 -7.34 19.61
C TRP A 110 -10.53 -5.93 20.09
N GLY A 111 -10.48 -4.97 19.18
CA GLY A 111 -10.13 -3.59 19.50
C GLY A 111 -11.16 -2.88 20.38
N ILE A 112 -12.46 -3.02 20.10
CA ILE A 112 -13.52 -2.36 20.85
C ILE A 112 -13.68 -3.00 22.24
N VAL A 113 -13.69 -4.34 22.29
CA VAL A 113 -13.94 -5.06 23.54
C VAL A 113 -12.78 -4.95 24.53
N LYS A 114 -11.54 -4.93 24.03
CA LYS A 114 -10.35 -4.80 24.88
C LYS A 114 -9.84 -3.37 25.07
N ASP A 115 -10.47 -2.38 24.43
CA ASP A 115 -9.96 -0.99 24.35
C ASP A 115 -8.49 -0.94 23.89
N SER A 116 -8.08 -1.88 23.04
CA SER A 116 -6.72 -2.00 22.54
C SER A 116 -6.61 -1.48 21.11
N THR A 117 -5.49 -0.85 20.81
CA THR A 117 -5.12 -0.53 19.44
C THR A 117 -4.73 -1.83 18.73
N VAL A 118 -5.32 -2.09 17.58
CA VAL A 118 -5.07 -3.29 16.78
C VAL A 118 -4.34 -2.92 15.50
N LYS A 119 -3.28 -3.65 15.20
CA LYS A 119 -2.65 -3.68 13.89
C LYS A 119 -3.01 -4.99 13.19
N TYR A 120 -3.95 -4.89 12.26
CA TYR A 120 -4.40 -6.02 11.48
C TYR A 120 -3.49 -6.23 10.27
N VAL A 121 -3.03 -7.45 10.08
CA VAL A 121 -2.17 -7.88 8.98
C VAL A 121 -2.91 -8.93 8.16
N ALA A 122 -3.28 -8.59 6.93
CA ALA A 122 -3.73 -9.56 5.95
C ALA A 122 -2.51 -10.16 5.24
N LEU A 123 -2.11 -11.38 5.60
CA LEU A 123 -1.04 -12.11 4.94
C LEU A 123 -1.65 -12.97 3.84
N LEU A 124 -1.32 -12.64 2.60
CA LEU A 124 -2.02 -13.13 1.43
C LEU A 124 -1.08 -13.90 0.50
N TYR A 125 -1.61 -15.01 -0.06
CA TYR A 125 -0.95 -15.79 -1.10
C TYR A 125 -1.85 -15.92 -2.34
N PRO A 126 -1.31 -16.27 -3.53
CA PRO A 126 -2.09 -16.36 -4.75
C PRO A 126 -3.28 -17.31 -4.66
N ASN A 127 -4.42 -16.89 -5.20
CA ASN A 127 -5.59 -17.74 -5.41
C ASN A 127 -5.86 -17.87 -6.91
N THR A 128 -6.07 -19.10 -7.36
CA THR A 128 -6.32 -19.40 -8.77
C THR A 128 -7.80 -19.43 -9.15
N GLN A 129 -8.72 -19.38 -8.18
CA GLN A 129 -10.13 -19.64 -8.44
C GLN A 129 -11.03 -18.41 -8.37
N VAL A 130 -10.87 -17.54 -7.38
CA VAL A 130 -11.78 -16.40 -7.17
C VAL A 130 -11.03 -15.22 -6.55
N GLY A 131 -11.26 -14.05 -7.09
CA GLY A 131 -10.61 -12.83 -6.64
C GLY A 131 -9.18 -12.73 -7.17
N GLY A 132 -8.46 -11.73 -6.76
CA GLY A 132 -7.09 -11.53 -7.19
C GLY A 132 -6.34 -10.55 -6.31
N LYS A 133 -5.04 -10.49 -6.51
CA LYS A 133 -4.13 -9.56 -5.83
C LYS A 133 -4.68 -8.13 -5.79
N ALA A 134 -5.11 -7.61 -6.95
CA ALA A 134 -5.60 -6.23 -7.07
C ALA A 134 -6.91 -5.98 -6.29
N GLU A 135 -7.77 -6.98 -6.19
CA GLU A 135 -9.00 -6.87 -5.40
C GLU A 135 -8.69 -6.89 -3.91
N SER A 136 -7.84 -7.80 -3.46
CA SER A 136 -7.41 -7.87 -2.06
C SER A 136 -6.68 -6.59 -1.62
N GLU A 137 -5.79 -6.03 -2.46
CA GLU A 137 -5.16 -4.74 -2.24
C GLU A 137 -6.19 -3.62 -2.07
N LYS A 138 -7.24 -3.61 -2.91
CA LYS A 138 -8.35 -2.65 -2.82
C LYS A 138 -9.05 -2.73 -1.47
N PHE A 139 -9.30 -3.94 -0.93
CA PHE A 139 -9.96 -4.11 0.37
C PHE A 139 -9.08 -3.70 1.55
N VAL A 140 -7.77 -3.96 1.51
CA VAL A 140 -6.81 -3.44 2.51
C VAL A 140 -6.84 -1.90 2.51
N ARG A 141 -6.80 -1.28 1.34
CA ARG A 141 -6.89 0.18 1.16
C ARG A 141 -8.20 0.75 1.69
N LEU A 142 -9.32 0.09 1.39
CA LEU A 142 -10.64 0.47 1.87
C LEU A 142 -10.73 0.38 3.39
N GLY A 143 -10.22 -0.70 3.98
CA GLY A 143 -10.17 -0.90 5.42
C GLY A 143 -9.45 0.25 6.13
N ASN A 144 -8.25 0.61 5.67
CA ASN A 144 -7.52 1.75 6.21
C ASN A 144 -8.29 3.08 6.06
N SER A 145 -8.94 3.28 4.91
CA SER A 145 -9.73 4.49 4.69
C SER A 145 -10.91 4.62 5.65
N ILE A 146 -11.56 3.51 5.98
CA ILE A 146 -12.67 3.47 6.94
C ILE A 146 -12.14 3.71 8.37
N LEU A 147 -11.08 3.01 8.78
CA LEU A 147 -10.46 3.21 10.10
C LEU A 147 -10.05 4.66 10.32
N LYS A 148 -9.47 5.28 9.31
CA LYS A 148 -9.11 6.70 9.35
C LYS A 148 -10.32 7.63 9.51
N ARG A 149 -11.43 7.34 8.81
CA ARG A 149 -12.68 8.13 8.93
C ARG A 149 -13.33 7.98 10.30
N LEU A 150 -13.18 6.82 10.92
CA LEU A 150 -13.66 6.55 12.27
C LEU A 150 -12.71 7.08 13.36
N ASN A 151 -11.64 7.79 12.99
CA ASN A 151 -10.58 8.24 13.90
C ASN A 151 -10.00 7.09 14.74
N SER A 152 -10.02 5.87 14.22
CA SER A 152 -9.46 4.71 14.90
C SER A 152 -7.94 4.80 14.99
N LYS A 153 -7.38 4.41 16.12
CA LYS A 153 -5.93 4.21 16.29
C LYS A 153 -5.45 2.90 15.65
N SER A 154 -6.38 2.00 15.33
CA SER A 154 -6.08 0.75 14.65
C SER A 154 -5.72 0.97 13.19
N SER A 155 -4.96 0.04 12.62
CA SER A 155 -4.52 0.09 11.22
C SER A 155 -4.62 -1.28 10.57
N CYS A 156 -4.60 -1.28 9.23
CA CYS A 156 -4.59 -2.49 8.41
C CYS A 156 -3.45 -2.42 7.41
N VAL A 157 -2.68 -3.50 7.30
CA VAL A 157 -1.68 -3.68 6.26
C VAL A 157 -1.93 -4.99 5.52
N GLY A 158 -1.56 -5.07 4.24
CA GLY A 158 -1.50 -6.31 3.49
C GLY A 158 -0.04 -6.71 3.26
N ILE A 159 0.25 -7.98 3.44
CA ILE A 159 1.50 -8.61 3.02
C ILE A 159 1.13 -9.68 2.00
N TYR A 160 1.59 -9.52 0.77
CA TYR A 160 1.36 -10.48 -0.30
C TYR A 160 2.67 -11.19 -0.61
N HIS A 161 2.65 -12.53 -0.59
CA HIS A 161 3.82 -13.35 -0.93
C HIS A 161 3.41 -14.42 -1.96
N ASP A 162 4.05 -14.43 -3.12
CA ASP A 162 3.71 -15.33 -4.21
C ASP A 162 4.49 -16.67 -4.21
N GLY A 163 5.28 -16.88 -3.16
CA GLY A 163 6.21 -18.01 -3.02
C GLY A 163 7.65 -17.61 -3.34
N ILE A 164 7.88 -16.44 -3.94
CA ILE A 164 9.21 -15.94 -4.35
C ILE A 164 9.43 -14.54 -3.74
N ASP A 165 8.52 -13.62 -4.02
CA ASP A 165 8.64 -12.21 -3.65
C ASP A 165 7.57 -11.79 -2.65
N THR A 166 7.95 -10.87 -1.74
CA THR A 166 7.05 -10.26 -0.76
C THR A 166 6.75 -8.81 -1.14
N GLU A 167 5.48 -8.43 -1.10
CA GLU A 167 5.02 -7.06 -1.33
C GLU A 167 4.22 -6.56 -0.11
N LEU A 168 4.60 -5.40 0.43
CA LEU A 168 3.90 -4.74 1.53
C LEU A 168 2.89 -3.71 1.00
N TRP A 169 1.64 -3.81 1.45
CA TRP A 169 0.56 -2.85 1.18
C TRP A 169 0.23 -2.07 2.44
N ASP A 170 1.04 -1.07 2.75
CA ASP A 170 0.79 -0.15 3.85
C ASP A 170 0.29 1.20 3.32
N PHE A 171 -1.02 1.41 3.41
CA PHE A 171 -1.69 2.63 2.94
C PHE A 171 -1.77 3.73 4.01
N ASN A 172 -1.26 3.49 5.21
CA ASN A 172 -1.09 4.51 6.24
C ASN A 172 0.15 5.36 5.98
N GLN A 173 1.10 4.81 5.25
CA GLN A 173 2.25 5.57 4.79
C GLN A 173 1.80 6.49 3.64
N GLN A 174 1.86 7.79 3.88
CA GLN A 174 1.67 8.74 2.80
C GLN A 174 2.89 8.67 1.87
N SER A 175 2.65 8.23 0.63
CA SER A 175 3.71 8.36 -0.36
C SER A 175 3.95 9.85 -0.64
N VAL A 176 5.19 10.24 -0.52
CA VAL A 176 5.65 11.58 -0.89
C VAL A 176 6.51 11.45 -2.12
N PHE A 177 6.23 12.26 -3.12
CA PHE A 177 7.06 12.33 -4.31
C PHE A 177 8.08 13.44 -4.12
N VAL A 178 9.36 13.10 -4.22
CA VAL A 178 10.47 14.05 -4.26
C VAL A 178 10.82 14.30 -5.71
N ILE A 179 10.60 15.52 -6.15
CA ILE A 179 10.96 16.00 -7.48
C ILE A 179 12.30 16.72 -7.35
N THR A 180 13.30 16.26 -8.07
CA THR A 180 14.59 16.93 -8.17
C THR A 180 14.79 17.38 -9.61
N ASN A 181 15.07 18.67 -9.83
CA ASN A 181 15.37 19.18 -11.16
C ASN A 181 16.88 19.03 -11.47
N GLN A 182 17.26 19.37 -12.72
CA GLN A 182 18.65 19.26 -13.18
C GLN A 182 19.65 20.16 -12.41
N TYR A 183 19.18 21.12 -11.63
CA TYR A 183 20.02 22.01 -10.81
C TYR A 183 20.08 21.57 -9.33
N GLY A 184 19.44 20.44 -9.00
CA GLY A 184 19.44 19.90 -7.65
C GLY A 184 18.34 20.43 -6.72
N ASP A 185 17.48 21.39 -7.19
CA ASP A 185 16.36 21.87 -6.36
C ASP A 185 15.35 20.74 -6.14
N LYS A 186 14.87 20.62 -4.91
CA LYS A 186 13.96 19.57 -4.48
C LYS A 186 12.63 20.14 -4.05
N GLU A 187 11.55 19.54 -4.55
CA GLU A 187 10.18 19.80 -4.13
C GLU A 187 9.52 18.50 -3.67
N CYS A 188 8.79 18.53 -2.55
CA CYS A 188 8.08 17.37 -2.00
C CYS A 188 6.57 17.57 -2.15
N VAL A 189 5.88 16.59 -2.74
CA VAL A 189 4.43 16.61 -2.95
C VAL A 189 3.78 15.27 -2.59
N GLN A 190 2.48 15.27 -2.27
CA GLN A 190 1.78 14.14 -1.67
C GLN A 190 1.05 13.24 -2.69
N SER A 191 1.00 13.62 -3.96
CA SER A 191 0.28 12.83 -4.97
C SER A 191 0.92 12.92 -6.35
N MET A 192 0.65 11.92 -7.20
CA MET A 192 1.09 11.92 -8.60
C MET A 192 0.58 13.15 -9.36
N THR A 193 -0.67 13.57 -9.10
CA THR A 193 -1.24 14.78 -9.73
C THR A 193 -0.49 16.03 -9.30
N GLN A 194 -0.20 16.20 -8.01
CA GLN A 194 0.59 17.33 -7.52
C GLN A 194 2.01 17.29 -8.09
N CYS A 195 2.61 16.09 -8.18
CA CYS A 195 3.92 15.90 -8.80
C CYS A 195 3.92 16.36 -10.27
N ALA A 196 2.93 15.92 -11.05
CA ALA A 196 2.81 16.33 -12.45
C ALA A 196 2.60 17.84 -12.58
N MET A 197 1.75 18.43 -11.73
CA MET A 197 1.52 19.88 -11.72
C MET A 197 2.79 20.67 -11.37
N ALA A 198 3.55 20.22 -10.37
CA ALA A 198 4.80 20.86 -9.94
C ALA A 198 5.87 20.81 -11.04
N VAL A 199 6.09 19.64 -11.65
CA VAL A 199 7.04 19.50 -12.77
C VAL A 199 6.66 20.40 -13.95
N ILE A 200 5.39 20.36 -14.38
CA ILE A 200 4.92 21.16 -15.53
C ILE A 200 5.04 22.64 -15.22
N LYS A 201 4.64 23.08 -14.02
CA LYS A 201 4.77 24.48 -13.58
C LYS A 201 6.23 24.95 -13.59
N ASN A 202 7.13 24.16 -13.03
CA ASN A 202 8.55 24.43 -12.97
C ASN A 202 9.17 24.49 -14.38
N TYR A 203 8.83 23.53 -15.24
CA TYR A 203 9.29 23.49 -16.62
C TYR A 203 8.86 24.72 -17.43
N ILE A 204 7.60 25.15 -17.30
CA ILE A 204 7.07 26.36 -17.95
C ILE A 204 7.88 27.59 -17.53
N ALA A 205 8.08 27.77 -16.23
CA ALA A 205 8.80 28.90 -15.68
C ALA A 205 10.26 28.97 -16.18
N ARG A 206 10.94 27.81 -16.16
CA ARG A 206 12.37 27.74 -16.53
C ARG A 206 12.65 27.88 -18.01
N ASN A 207 11.73 27.44 -18.85
CA ASN A 207 11.89 27.53 -20.29
C ASN A 207 11.19 28.78 -20.90
N ASN A 208 10.74 29.71 -20.04
CA ASN A 208 10.04 30.91 -20.45
C ASN A 208 8.90 30.64 -21.45
N ILE A 209 8.13 29.56 -21.23
CA ILE A 209 7.05 29.21 -22.15
C ILE A 209 5.87 30.16 -21.93
N THR A 210 5.52 30.89 -22.95
CA THR A 210 4.50 31.95 -22.92
C THR A 210 3.17 31.55 -23.59
N ASP A 211 3.13 30.39 -24.25
CA ASP A 211 1.95 29.92 -24.97
C ASP A 211 1.65 28.45 -24.66
N TYR A 212 0.38 28.05 -24.96
CA TYR A 212 -0.09 26.69 -24.73
C TYR A 212 0.60 25.66 -25.63
N SER A 213 0.96 26.03 -26.86
CA SER A 213 1.55 25.11 -27.82
C SER A 213 2.91 24.59 -27.35
N GLY A 214 3.70 25.46 -26.72
CA GLY A 214 4.98 25.09 -26.10
C GLY A 214 4.79 24.06 -24.97
N VAL A 215 3.76 24.22 -24.12
CA VAL A 215 3.44 23.25 -23.06
C VAL A 215 2.94 21.95 -23.64
N GLN A 216 2.04 22.00 -24.63
CA GLN A 216 1.51 20.82 -25.31
C GLN A 216 2.61 20.03 -26.03
N LYS A 217 3.54 20.71 -26.72
CA LYS A 217 4.70 20.08 -27.35
C LYS A 217 5.57 19.34 -26.32
N ALA A 218 5.74 19.93 -25.13
CA ALA A 218 6.58 19.37 -24.07
C ALA A 218 5.93 18.17 -23.36
N PHE A 219 4.62 18.22 -23.08
CA PHE A 219 3.92 17.25 -22.24
C PHE A 219 2.76 16.50 -22.94
N LYS A 220 2.52 16.77 -24.24
CA LYS A 220 1.57 16.02 -25.10
C LYS A 220 0.23 15.73 -24.39
N LYS A 221 -0.13 14.44 -24.31
CA LYS A 221 -1.39 13.95 -23.76
C LYS A 221 -1.57 14.15 -22.24
N PHE A 222 -0.57 14.66 -21.54
CA PHE A 222 -0.67 14.91 -20.10
C PHE A 222 -1.21 16.31 -19.78
N VAL A 223 -1.40 17.15 -20.79
CA VAL A 223 -1.99 18.49 -20.68
C VAL A 223 -3.09 18.69 -21.73
N ASP A 224 -4.12 19.48 -21.37
CA ASP A 224 -5.21 19.86 -22.26
C ASP A 224 -5.58 21.33 -22.02
N ASP A 225 -6.08 22.05 -23.05
CA ASP A 225 -6.56 23.42 -22.95
C ASP A 225 -8.06 23.51 -22.68
N LYS A 226 -8.78 22.40 -22.85
CA LYS A 226 -10.21 22.30 -22.60
C LYS A 226 -10.48 21.73 -21.21
N LYS A 227 -11.54 22.20 -20.57
CA LYS A 227 -12.08 21.58 -19.38
C LYS A 227 -12.65 20.21 -19.80
N GLY A 228 -11.78 19.25 -19.93
CA GLY A 228 -12.16 17.86 -20.16
C GLY A 228 -12.99 17.31 -18.99
N PRO A 229 -13.61 16.14 -19.15
CA PRO A 229 -14.30 15.47 -18.06
C PRO A 229 -13.33 15.31 -16.86
N SER A 230 -13.83 14.90 -15.71
CA SER A 230 -13.18 14.78 -14.38
C SER A 230 -11.71 14.26 -14.30
N ARG A 231 -11.08 14.04 -15.45
CA ARG A 231 -9.72 13.49 -15.61
C ARG A 231 -8.60 14.55 -15.59
N TYR A 232 -8.95 15.83 -15.61
CA TYR A 232 -7.98 16.91 -15.67
C TYR A 232 -8.20 17.95 -14.58
N LYS A 233 -7.11 18.44 -13.99
CA LYS A 233 -7.14 19.49 -12.98
C LYS A 233 -6.49 20.75 -13.54
N TYR A 234 -7.14 21.90 -13.35
CA TYR A 234 -6.61 23.19 -13.76
C TYR A 234 -5.27 23.48 -13.08
N LEU A 235 -4.28 23.89 -13.84
CA LEU A 235 -2.96 24.29 -13.38
C LEU A 235 -2.81 25.83 -13.38
N ARG A 236 -2.92 26.45 -14.56
CA ARG A 236 -2.79 27.90 -14.77
C ARG A 236 -3.25 28.32 -16.17
N THR A 237 -3.31 29.62 -16.41
CA THR A 237 -3.55 30.18 -17.75
C THR A 237 -2.23 30.66 -18.34
N ILE A 238 -1.98 30.40 -19.63
CA ILE A 238 -0.82 30.84 -20.40
C ILE A 238 -1.30 31.26 -21.80
N GLY A 239 -0.92 32.47 -22.28
CA GLY A 239 -1.31 32.94 -23.58
C GLY A 239 -2.83 32.92 -23.80
N GLY A 240 -3.63 33.24 -22.77
CA GLY A 240 -5.09 33.24 -22.83
C GLY A 240 -5.74 31.83 -22.74
N LYS A 241 -4.97 30.76 -22.80
CA LYS A 241 -5.48 29.38 -22.72
C LYS A 241 -5.26 28.77 -21.34
N LYS A 242 -6.29 28.05 -20.83
CA LYS A 242 -6.22 27.31 -19.58
C LYS A 242 -5.43 26.02 -19.80
N ILE A 243 -4.51 25.71 -18.90
CA ILE A 243 -3.78 24.43 -18.88
C ILE A 243 -4.39 23.55 -17.82
N HIS A 244 -4.81 22.38 -18.23
CA HIS A 244 -5.31 21.31 -17.34
C HIS A 244 -4.35 20.13 -17.40
N VAL A 245 -4.03 19.56 -16.24
CA VAL A 245 -3.13 18.42 -16.10
C VAL A 245 -3.92 17.17 -15.82
N TYR A 246 -3.52 16.09 -16.46
CA TYR A 246 -4.14 14.78 -16.30
C TYR A 246 -4.08 14.30 -14.83
N THR A 247 -5.15 13.64 -14.33
CA THR A 247 -5.26 13.25 -12.92
C THR A 247 -5.44 11.75 -12.67
N GLN A 248 -5.78 10.97 -13.70
CA GLN A 248 -6.01 9.52 -13.56
C GLN A 248 -4.72 8.73 -13.83
N TRP A 249 -3.78 8.83 -12.90
CA TRP A 249 -2.50 8.16 -13.00
C TRP A 249 -2.62 6.68 -12.64
N ARG A 250 -1.95 5.83 -13.44
CA ARG A 250 -1.80 4.38 -13.19
C ARG A 250 -0.33 4.03 -13.23
N GLU A 251 0.17 3.38 -12.17
CA GLU A 251 1.57 2.92 -12.09
C GLU A 251 1.78 1.64 -12.89
N TYR A 252 0.81 0.72 -12.88
CA TYR A 252 0.95 -0.64 -13.40
C TYR A 252 -0.15 -1.00 -14.41
N GLY A 253 0.09 -2.07 -15.17
CA GLY A 253 -0.86 -2.67 -16.09
C GLY A 253 -0.96 -2.01 -17.47
N ASN A 254 -1.87 -2.51 -18.30
CA ASN A 254 -2.15 -1.99 -19.64
C ASN A 254 -2.73 -0.56 -19.51
N GLY A 255 -1.90 0.44 -19.80
CA GLY A 255 -2.27 1.85 -19.66
C GLY A 255 -1.50 2.60 -18.57
N ALA A 256 -0.41 2.01 -18.03
CA ALA A 256 0.52 2.68 -17.12
C ALA A 256 1.03 4.01 -17.70
N ASN A 257 0.32 5.09 -17.40
CA ASN A 257 0.63 6.43 -17.89
C ASN A 257 1.59 7.18 -16.96
N TRP A 258 1.66 6.77 -15.67
CA TRP A 258 2.59 7.36 -14.72
C TRP A 258 4.04 7.11 -15.11
N ILE A 259 4.40 5.87 -15.44
CA ILE A 259 5.75 5.53 -15.90
C ILE A 259 6.12 6.32 -17.16
N LYS A 260 5.17 6.46 -18.10
CA LYS A 260 5.39 7.26 -19.32
C LYS A 260 5.64 8.74 -19.00
N PHE A 261 4.93 9.29 -18.01
CA PHE A 261 5.15 10.64 -17.52
C PHE A 261 6.51 10.78 -16.85
N VAL A 262 6.88 9.87 -15.95
CA VAL A 262 8.18 9.87 -15.25
C VAL A 262 9.33 9.81 -16.25
N ASN A 263 9.26 8.95 -17.26
CA ASN A 263 10.28 8.85 -18.31
C ASN A 263 10.37 10.16 -19.14
N LEU A 264 9.23 10.78 -19.43
CA LEU A 264 9.21 12.09 -20.10
C LEU A 264 9.87 13.18 -19.23
N CYS A 265 9.62 13.16 -17.91
CA CYS A 265 10.24 14.08 -16.96
C CYS A 265 11.76 13.85 -16.89
N LYS A 266 12.20 12.60 -16.87
CA LYS A 266 13.63 12.25 -16.87
C LYS A 266 14.34 12.82 -18.12
N ALA A 267 13.73 12.69 -19.30
CA ALA A 267 14.24 13.28 -20.54
C ALA A 267 14.30 14.82 -20.52
N LYS A 268 13.64 15.46 -19.56
CA LYS A 268 13.61 16.92 -19.35
C LYS A 268 14.45 17.39 -18.14
N GLY A 269 15.29 16.50 -17.61
CA GLY A 269 16.17 16.81 -16.48
C GLY A 269 15.51 16.78 -15.11
N TYR A 270 14.38 16.07 -14.94
CA TYR A 270 13.74 15.85 -13.65
C TYR A 270 13.91 14.42 -13.18
N SER A 271 14.27 14.25 -11.91
CA SER A 271 14.19 12.97 -11.21
C SER A 271 12.96 12.99 -10.29
N ILE A 272 12.17 11.92 -10.33
CA ILE A 272 11.00 11.75 -9.47
C ILE A 272 11.20 10.47 -8.67
N GLN A 273 11.30 10.61 -7.35
CA GLN A 273 11.41 9.51 -6.42
C GLN A 273 10.15 9.43 -5.55
N LYS A 274 9.55 8.26 -5.48
CA LYS A 274 8.47 7.98 -4.53
C LYS A 274 9.12 7.49 -3.23
N ILE A 275 8.92 8.22 -2.17
CA ILE A 275 9.35 7.82 -0.82
C ILE A 275 8.13 7.65 0.07
N TRP A 276 8.18 6.66 0.94
CA TRP A 276 7.16 6.41 1.93
C TRP A 276 7.51 7.16 3.21
N LYS A 277 6.57 7.93 3.75
CA LYS A 277 6.68 8.60 5.04
C LYS A 277 5.72 7.99 6.04
#